data_04318262706efe8eb927a73b7bfee40c
#
_entry.id   04318262706efe8eb927a73b7bfee40c
#
_cell.length_a   1.000
_cell.length_b   1.000
_cell.length_c   1.000
_cell.angle_alpha   90.00
_cell.angle_beta   90.00
_cell.angle_gamma   90.00
#
_symmetry.space_group_name_H-M   'P 1'
#
loop_
_entity.id
_entity.type
_entity.pdbx_description
1 polymer ?
#
loop_
_entity_poly.entity_id
_entity_poly.type
_entity_poly.pdbx_seq_one_letter_code
_entity_poly.pdbx_strand_id
1 'polypeptide(L)'
;GNQKRAGVNTDCLKMTAEELEKAGTASLRFDKRMAGESIIPDMKEENMRFDDYISDTRALVDKYYGDRRFSRIILLGHSEGALIAIAAAANNPKVGGLITVAGPGRNMADLLKEQLADRAPQLTASVTPIIDSLKAGKEYPGVPAELNSLFRPSVQPFLISCMRYEPAE
;
A
#
# COMPACT_ATOMS: atom_id res chain seq x y z
N GLY A 1 -8.01 9.15 4.23
CA GLY A 1 -8.02 7.82 4.78
C GLY A 1 -7.96 7.82 6.29
N ASN A 2 -8.87 7.13 6.92
CA ASN A 2 -8.93 7.03 8.37
C ASN A 2 -7.91 5.96 8.83
N GLN A 3 -6.80 6.36 9.43
CA GLN A 3 -5.79 5.46 10.00
C GLN A 3 -6.24 4.74 11.29
N LYS A 4 -7.53 4.76 11.60
CA LYS A 4 -8.10 4.16 12.83
C LYS A 4 -7.89 2.64 12.97
N ARG A 5 -7.50 1.94 11.89
CA ARG A 5 -7.37 0.46 11.91
C ARG A 5 -6.07 -0.06 12.54
N ALA A 6 -5.04 0.77 12.68
CA ALA A 6 -3.75 0.34 13.25
C ALA A 6 -3.57 0.67 14.74
N GLY A 7 -4.65 1.04 15.44
CA GLY A 7 -4.55 1.46 16.84
C GLY A 7 -3.86 2.82 17.06
N VAL A 8 -3.41 3.45 15.98
CA VAL A 8 -2.78 4.77 16.00
C VAL A 8 -3.74 5.76 15.34
N ASN A 9 -4.40 6.55 16.16
CA ASN A 9 -5.27 7.61 15.65
C ASN A 9 -4.42 8.84 15.33
N THR A 10 -3.86 8.91 14.12
CA THR A 10 -3.10 10.06 13.68
C THR A 10 -3.87 10.85 12.62
N ASP A 11 -3.91 12.16 12.77
CA ASP A 11 -4.47 13.07 11.77
C ASP A 11 -3.40 13.54 10.76
N CYS A 12 -2.27 12.82 10.63
CA CYS A 12 -1.13 13.28 9.84
C CYS A 12 -1.50 13.61 8.38
N LEU A 13 -2.31 12.77 7.72
CA LEU A 13 -2.74 13.05 6.34
C LEU A 13 -3.73 14.21 6.27
N LYS A 14 -4.53 14.43 7.31
CA LYS A 14 -5.42 15.59 7.41
C LYS A 14 -4.59 16.86 7.60
N MET A 15 -3.68 16.87 8.56
CA MET A 15 -2.79 17.99 8.81
C MET A 15 -1.94 18.34 7.57
N THR A 16 -1.43 17.34 6.87
CA THR A 16 -0.70 17.55 5.60
C THR A 16 -1.61 18.25 4.57
N ALA A 17 -2.86 17.82 4.43
CA ALA A 17 -3.79 18.43 3.49
C ALA A 17 -4.12 19.89 3.86
N GLU A 18 -4.29 20.19 5.15
CA GLU A 18 -4.54 21.53 5.66
C GLU A 18 -3.35 22.47 5.43
N GLU A 19 -2.11 21.98 5.59
CA GLU A 19 -0.91 22.77 5.28
C GLU A 19 -0.72 23.00 3.78
N LEU A 20 -1.03 22.00 2.94
CA LEU A 20 -1.02 22.15 1.49
C LEU A 20 -2.06 23.21 1.03
N GLU A 21 -3.26 23.19 1.62
CA GLU A 21 -4.29 24.20 1.33
C GLU A 21 -3.81 25.61 1.67
N LYS A 22 -3.19 25.82 2.84
CA LYS A 22 -2.60 27.11 3.23
C LYS A 22 -1.53 27.58 2.24
N ALA A 23 -0.82 26.63 1.63
CA ALA A 23 0.17 26.91 0.58
C ALA A 23 -0.44 27.04 -0.83
N GLY A 24 -1.78 27.08 -0.95
CA GLY A 24 -2.47 27.21 -2.24
C GLY A 24 -2.46 25.93 -3.09
N THR A 25 -2.18 24.77 -2.48
CA THR A 25 -2.13 23.48 -3.18
C THR A 25 -3.34 22.64 -2.83
N ALA A 26 -4.16 22.32 -3.81
CA ALA A 26 -5.29 21.41 -3.64
C ALA A 26 -4.81 19.99 -3.35
N SER A 27 -5.53 19.27 -2.49
CA SER A 27 -5.24 17.87 -2.18
C SER A 27 -6.49 17.01 -2.20
N LEU A 28 -6.36 15.77 -2.67
CA LEU A 28 -7.38 14.75 -2.62
C LEU A 28 -6.92 13.62 -1.72
N ARG A 29 -7.73 13.27 -0.73
CA ARG A 29 -7.55 12.09 0.12
C ARG A 29 -8.72 11.15 -0.10
N PHE A 30 -8.46 9.87 -0.17
CA PHE A 30 -9.50 8.86 -0.34
C PHE A 30 -9.24 7.67 0.59
N ASP A 31 -10.29 6.96 0.92
CA ASP A 31 -10.19 5.68 1.62
C ASP A 31 -9.85 4.60 0.61
N LYS A 32 -8.85 3.79 0.96
CA LYS A 32 -8.52 2.62 0.13
C LYS A 32 -9.72 1.67 0.10
N ARG A 33 -9.83 0.93 -0.98
CA ARG A 33 -10.79 -0.17 -1.13
C ARG A 33 -10.83 -1.03 0.14
N MET A 34 -12.02 -1.39 0.61
CA MET A 34 -12.27 -2.11 1.86
C MET A 34 -11.87 -1.35 3.14
N ALA A 35 -11.71 -0.04 3.08
CA ALA A 35 -11.46 0.80 4.24
C ALA A 35 -12.41 2.00 4.28
N GLY A 36 -12.74 2.47 5.49
CA GLY A 36 -13.58 3.66 5.70
C GLY A 36 -14.93 3.54 4.99
N GLU A 37 -15.23 4.50 4.14
CA GLU A 37 -16.46 4.53 3.33
C GLU A 37 -16.34 3.77 1.99
N SER A 38 -15.14 3.27 1.66
CA SER A 38 -14.88 2.52 0.42
C SER A 38 -15.04 1.00 0.60
N ILE A 39 -15.98 0.58 1.46
CA ILE A 39 -16.34 -0.82 1.63
C ILE A 39 -17.19 -1.26 0.45
N ILE A 40 -16.76 -2.34 -0.20
CA ILE A 40 -17.50 -2.97 -1.30
C ILE A 40 -18.27 -4.14 -0.70
N PRO A 41 -19.61 -4.13 -0.77
CA PRO A 41 -20.42 -5.25 -0.30
C PRO A 41 -19.99 -6.56 -0.97
N ASP A 42 -20.02 -7.64 -0.21
CA ASP A 42 -19.70 -9.01 -0.66
C ASP A 42 -18.25 -9.23 -1.16
N MET A 43 -17.40 -8.23 -1.11
CA MET A 43 -15.99 -8.39 -1.45
C MET A 43 -15.26 -9.13 -0.33
N LYS A 44 -14.71 -10.29 -0.67
CA LYS A 44 -13.92 -11.11 0.25
C LYS A 44 -12.46 -10.68 0.23
N GLU A 45 -11.77 -10.82 1.37
CA GLU A 45 -10.35 -10.49 1.52
C GLU A 45 -9.48 -11.27 0.53
N GLU A 46 -9.78 -12.55 0.30
CA GLU A 46 -9.05 -13.42 -0.62
C GLU A 46 -9.09 -12.96 -2.08
N ASN A 47 -10.03 -12.09 -2.44
CA ASN A 47 -10.13 -11.50 -3.77
C ASN A 47 -9.34 -10.19 -3.92
N MET A 48 -8.83 -9.65 -2.81
CA MET A 48 -8.03 -8.43 -2.84
C MET A 48 -6.64 -8.68 -3.42
N ARG A 49 -6.19 -7.73 -4.24
CA ARG A 49 -4.83 -7.68 -4.78
C ARG A 49 -4.23 -6.29 -4.53
N PHE A 50 -2.92 -6.23 -4.43
CA PHE A 50 -2.22 -4.95 -4.34
C PHE A 50 -2.43 -4.11 -5.60
N ASP A 51 -2.56 -4.77 -6.75
CA ASP A 51 -2.88 -4.18 -8.06
C ASP A 51 -4.20 -3.38 -8.04
N ASP A 52 -5.15 -3.76 -7.19
CA ASP A 52 -6.42 -3.04 -7.04
C ASP A 52 -6.20 -1.61 -6.54
N TYR A 53 -5.31 -1.43 -5.57
CA TYR A 53 -4.97 -0.10 -5.05
C TYR A 53 -4.23 0.76 -6.06
N ILE A 54 -3.39 0.15 -6.89
CA ILE A 54 -2.70 0.83 -7.99
C ILE A 54 -3.72 1.28 -9.03
N SER A 55 -4.66 0.41 -9.39
CA SER A 55 -5.73 0.70 -10.35
C SER A 55 -6.64 1.82 -9.87
N ASP A 56 -7.05 1.81 -8.59
CA ASP A 56 -7.85 2.87 -8.00
C ASP A 56 -7.10 4.21 -8.02
N THR A 57 -5.79 4.20 -7.73
CA THR A 57 -4.96 5.41 -7.78
C THR A 57 -4.85 5.94 -9.21
N ARG A 58 -4.63 5.07 -10.20
CA ARG A 58 -4.58 5.45 -11.63
C ARG A 58 -5.92 6.00 -12.11
N ALA A 59 -7.03 5.41 -11.69
CA ALA A 59 -8.36 5.90 -12.03
C ALA A 59 -8.62 7.33 -11.51
N LEU A 60 -8.11 7.65 -10.31
CA LEU A 60 -8.17 9.01 -9.78
C LEU A 60 -7.27 9.97 -10.57
N VAL A 61 -6.06 9.55 -10.96
CA VAL A 61 -5.21 10.34 -11.85
C VAL A 61 -5.93 10.62 -13.16
N ASP A 62 -6.52 9.61 -13.78
CA ASP A 62 -7.27 9.73 -15.04
C ASP A 62 -8.45 10.69 -14.92
N LYS A 63 -9.17 10.61 -13.81
CA LYS A 63 -10.33 11.48 -13.54
C LYS A 63 -9.98 12.96 -13.50
N TYR A 64 -8.82 13.31 -12.95
CA TYR A 64 -8.42 14.69 -12.75
C TYR A 64 -7.39 15.18 -13.77
N TYR A 65 -6.88 14.31 -14.63
CA TYR A 65 -5.98 14.70 -15.70
C TYR A 65 -6.69 15.58 -16.73
N GLY A 66 -6.11 16.74 -17.01
CA GLY A 66 -6.71 17.70 -17.94
C GLY A 66 -7.76 18.63 -17.33
N ASP A 67 -8.05 18.49 -16.04
CA ASP A 67 -8.88 19.47 -15.34
C ASP A 67 -8.15 20.81 -15.23
N ARG A 68 -8.69 21.84 -15.86
CA ARG A 68 -8.08 23.18 -15.98
C ARG A 68 -7.83 23.88 -14.64
N ARG A 69 -8.39 23.39 -13.55
CA ARG A 69 -8.14 23.92 -12.21
C ARG A 69 -6.76 23.56 -11.68
N PHE A 70 -6.11 22.53 -12.24
CA PHE A 70 -4.85 22.00 -11.75
C PHE A 70 -3.78 22.04 -12.83
N SER A 71 -2.58 22.49 -12.48
CA SER A 71 -1.44 22.56 -13.40
C SER A 71 -0.77 21.20 -13.58
N ARG A 72 -0.80 20.35 -12.57
CA ARG A 72 -0.21 19.00 -12.56
C ARG A 72 -0.80 18.13 -11.47
N ILE A 73 -0.66 16.83 -11.60
CA ILE A 73 -1.02 15.85 -10.57
C ILE A 73 0.27 15.32 -9.93
N ILE A 74 0.33 15.38 -8.61
CA ILE A 74 1.44 14.82 -7.81
C ILE A 74 0.85 13.71 -6.94
N LEU A 75 1.47 12.54 -6.96
CA LEU A 75 1.11 11.46 -6.03
C LEU A 75 1.95 11.58 -4.77
N LEU A 76 1.28 11.59 -3.60
CA LEU A 76 1.94 11.53 -2.30
C LEU A 76 1.54 10.21 -1.62
N GLY A 77 2.51 9.35 -1.35
CA GLY A 77 2.31 8.08 -0.68
C GLY A 77 3.10 7.96 0.61
N HIS A 78 2.47 7.40 1.66
CA HIS A 78 3.11 7.10 2.94
C HIS A 78 3.14 5.59 3.17
N SER A 79 4.31 5.04 3.59
CA SER A 79 4.49 3.62 3.88
C SER A 79 4.07 2.75 2.68
N GLU A 80 3.14 1.81 2.84
CA GLU A 80 2.54 1.02 1.74
C GLU A 80 2.01 1.90 0.61
N GLY A 81 1.44 3.07 0.95
CA GLY A 81 0.96 4.05 -0.03
C GLY A 81 2.07 4.62 -0.91
N ALA A 82 3.31 4.63 -0.45
CA ALA A 82 4.46 5.03 -1.27
C ALA A 82 4.71 4.02 -2.39
N LEU A 83 4.64 2.71 -2.11
CA LEU A 83 4.76 1.66 -3.14
C LEU A 83 3.61 1.73 -4.15
N ILE A 84 2.38 1.98 -3.68
CA ILE A 84 1.23 2.19 -4.56
C ILE A 84 1.46 3.40 -5.47
N ALA A 85 1.94 4.52 -4.91
CA ALA A 85 2.19 5.74 -5.68
C ALA A 85 3.31 5.55 -6.71
N ILE A 86 4.42 4.87 -6.36
CA ILE A 86 5.50 4.49 -7.27
C ILE A 86 4.94 3.67 -8.44
N ALA A 87 4.24 2.57 -8.14
CA ALA A 87 3.70 1.69 -9.16
C ALA A 87 2.61 2.36 -10.03
N ALA A 88 1.82 3.27 -9.46
CA ALA A 88 0.83 4.03 -10.22
C ALA A 88 1.45 5.08 -11.13
N ALA A 89 2.58 5.67 -10.72
CA ALA A 89 3.32 6.66 -11.50
C ALA A 89 4.18 6.02 -12.59
N ALA A 90 4.63 4.78 -12.40
CA ALA A 90 5.47 4.08 -13.37
C ALA A 90 4.81 4.04 -14.76
N ASN A 91 5.53 4.53 -15.76
CA ASN A 91 5.06 4.64 -17.16
C ASN A 91 3.73 5.40 -17.32
N ASN A 92 3.42 6.33 -16.42
CA ASN A 92 2.20 7.14 -16.46
C ASN A 92 2.54 8.63 -16.67
N PRO A 93 2.52 9.12 -17.92
CA PRO A 93 2.88 10.52 -18.23
C PRO A 93 1.89 11.54 -17.65
N LYS A 94 0.75 11.12 -17.13
CA LYS A 94 -0.24 11.98 -16.48
C LYS A 94 0.17 12.37 -15.05
N VAL A 95 1.14 11.67 -14.47
CA VAL A 95 1.70 11.97 -13.15
C VAL A 95 2.88 12.94 -13.32
N GLY A 96 2.70 14.15 -12.83
CA GLY A 96 3.71 15.21 -12.94
C GLY A 96 4.73 15.25 -11.79
N GLY A 97 4.59 14.38 -10.78
CA GLY A 97 5.52 14.28 -9.66
C GLY A 97 5.13 13.22 -8.64
N LEU A 98 6.11 12.82 -7.85
CA LEU A 98 5.96 11.77 -6.84
C LEU A 98 6.62 12.22 -5.52
N ILE A 99 5.92 12.04 -4.41
CA ILE A 99 6.43 12.25 -3.06
C ILE A 99 6.24 10.95 -2.28
N THR A 100 7.32 10.38 -1.79
CA THR A 100 7.29 9.17 -0.97
C THR A 100 7.72 9.48 0.46
N VAL A 101 6.93 9.06 1.43
CA VAL A 101 7.21 9.26 2.85
C VAL A 101 7.28 7.89 3.53
N ALA A 102 8.43 7.58 4.13
CA ALA A 102 8.66 6.31 4.83
C ALA A 102 8.25 5.07 3.98
N GLY A 103 8.45 5.15 2.68
CA GLY A 103 8.14 4.07 1.73
C GLY A 103 9.21 2.99 1.71
N PRO A 104 8.87 1.80 1.19
CA PRO A 104 9.85 0.74 0.99
C PRO A 104 10.87 1.16 -0.08
N GLY A 105 12.16 1.00 0.22
CA GLY A 105 13.26 1.19 -0.74
C GLY A 105 13.70 -0.12 -1.41
N ARG A 106 13.07 -1.25 -1.07
CA ARG A 106 13.33 -2.59 -1.61
C ARG A 106 12.08 -3.46 -1.52
N ASN A 107 12.15 -4.67 -2.05
CA ASN A 107 11.03 -5.59 -2.07
C ASN A 107 10.39 -5.78 -0.70
N MET A 108 9.06 -5.83 -0.66
CA MET A 108 8.31 -5.98 0.58
C MET A 108 8.63 -7.29 1.32
N ALA A 109 8.95 -8.37 0.60
CA ALA A 109 9.35 -9.64 1.21
C ALA A 109 10.64 -9.49 2.03
N ASP A 110 11.63 -8.78 1.50
CA ASP A 110 12.92 -8.59 2.17
C ASP A 110 12.77 -7.69 3.39
N LEU A 111 11.95 -6.63 3.28
CA LEU A 111 11.62 -5.76 4.41
C LEU A 111 10.88 -6.49 5.53
N LEU A 112 9.91 -7.34 5.18
CA LEU A 112 9.17 -8.12 6.18
C LEU A 112 10.08 -9.10 6.93
N LYS A 113 10.99 -9.78 6.23
CA LYS A 113 11.97 -10.66 6.87
C LYS A 113 12.84 -9.91 7.87
N GLU A 114 13.39 -8.76 7.45
CA GLU A 114 14.24 -7.93 8.30
C GLU A 114 13.49 -7.41 9.52
N GLN A 115 12.31 -6.82 9.33
CA GLN A 115 11.51 -6.29 10.43
C GLN A 115 11.06 -7.35 11.43
N LEU A 116 10.77 -8.56 10.97
CA LEU A 116 10.40 -9.67 11.84
C LEU A 116 11.63 -10.28 12.55
N ALA A 117 12.78 -10.34 11.88
CA ALA A 117 14.02 -10.75 12.52
C ALA A 117 14.41 -9.80 13.66
N ASP A 118 14.22 -8.49 13.49
CA ASP A 118 14.53 -7.50 14.51
C ASP A 118 13.53 -7.51 15.68
N ARG A 119 12.24 -7.61 15.37
CA ARG A 119 11.17 -7.47 16.39
C ARG A 119 10.77 -8.76 17.07
N ALA A 120 10.94 -9.88 16.39
CA ALA A 120 10.53 -11.22 16.85
C ALA A 120 11.51 -12.29 16.33
N PRO A 121 12.80 -12.25 16.72
CA PRO A 121 13.84 -13.14 16.20
C PRO A 121 13.50 -14.63 16.39
N GLN A 122 12.72 -14.96 17.43
CA GLN A 122 12.25 -16.32 17.68
C GLN A 122 11.32 -16.87 16.59
N LEU A 123 10.69 -15.99 15.80
CA LEU A 123 9.77 -16.38 14.72
C LEU A 123 10.45 -16.47 13.35
N THR A 124 11.72 -16.09 13.23
CA THR A 124 12.44 -16.00 11.94
C THR A 124 12.44 -17.32 11.20
N ALA A 125 12.68 -18.44 11.90
CA ALA A 125 12.68 -19.78 11.30
C ALA A 125 11.32 -20.17 10.70
N SER A 126 10.21 -19.77 11.35
CA SER A 126 8.86 -20.06 10.88
C SER A 126 8.39 -19.09 9.78
N VAL A 127 8.87 -17.85 9.82
CA VAL A 127 8.44 -16.79 8.89
C VAL A 127 9.14 -16.89 7.54
N THR A 128 10.43 -17.22 7.52
CA THR A 128 11.24 -17.25 6.30
C THR A 128 10.62 -18.11 5.20
N PRO A 129 10.27 -19.40 5.43
CA PRO A 129 9.68 -20.23 4.38
C PRO A 129 8.31 -19.73 3.89
N ILE A 130 7.53 -19.07 4.76
CA ILE A 130 6.25 -18.45 4.36
C ILE A 130 6.51 -17.33 3.37
N ILE A 131 7.38 -16.38 3.73
CA ILE A 131 7.69 -15.22 2.87
C ILE A 131 8.32 -15.69 1.55
N ASP A 132 9.21 -16.69 1.57
CA ASP A 132 9.82 -17.21 0.35
C ASP A 132 8.79 -17.84 -0.59
N SER A 133 7.83 -18.58 -0.06
CA SER A 133 6.72 -19.13 -0.85
C SER A 133 5.89 -18.01 -1.48
N LEU A 134 5.50 -17.00 -0.70
CA LEU A 134 4.71 -15.87 -1.18
C LEU A 134 5.46 -15.05 -2.23
N LYS A 135 6.76 -14.78 -2.02
CA LYS A 135 7.63 -14.11 -3.00
C LYS A 135 7.73 -14.91 -4.31
N ALA A 136 7.73 -16.23 -4.23
CA ALA A 136 7.68 -17.12 -5.39
C ALA A 136 6.29 -17.24 -6.04
N GLY A 137 5.30 -16.48 -5.58
CA GLY A 137 3.94 -16.47 -6.12
C GLY A 137 3.08 -17.65 -5.67
N LYS A 138 3.47 -18.34 -4.59
CA LYS A 138 2.77 -19.53 -4.09
C LYS A 138 2.22 -19.30 -2.70
N GLU A 139 0.97 -19.70 -2.48
CA GLU A 139 0.41 -19.73 -1.14
C GLU A 139 1.13 -20.75 -0.25
N TYR A 140 1.19 -20.44 1.03
CA TYR A 140 1.80 -21.30 2.05
C TYR A 140 0.70 -21.90 2.93
N PRO A 141 0.41 -23.18 2.83
CA PRO A 141 -0.57 -23.85 3.68
C PRO A 141 -0.01 -24.06 5.09
N GLY A 142 -0.88 -24.11 6.08
CA GLY A 142 -0.48 -24.47 7.45
C GLY A 142 0.31 -23.37 8.18
N VAL A 143 -0.08 -22.12 8.02
CA VAL A 143 0.49 -20.99 8.77
C VAL A 143 0.30 -21.22 10.27
N PRO A 144 1.36 -21.10 11.09
CA PRO A 144 1.25 -21.18 12.55
C PRO A 144 0.26 -20.14 13.11
N ALA A 145 -0.46 -20.50 14.18
CA ALA A 145 -1.51 -19.66 14.75
C ALA A 145 -1.02 -18.25 15.14
N GLU A 146 0.19 -18.14 15.67
CA GLU A 146 0.83 -16.88 16.04
C GLU A 146 1.14 -15.97 14.85
N LEU A 147 1.21 -16.52 13.65
CA LEU A 147 1.49 -15.78 12.41
C LEU A 147 0.22 -15.50 11.58
N ASN A 148 -0.93 -15.99 12.00
CA ASN A 148 -2.19 -15.80 11.28
C ASN A 148 -2.59 -14.33 11.12
N SER A 149 -2.22 -13.45 12.05
CA SER A 149 -2.49 -12.01 11.91
C SER A 149 -1.84 -11.39 10.67
N LEU A 150 -0.69 -11.94 10.23
CA LEU A 150 0.09 -11.43 9.11
C LEU A 150 -0.06 -12.27 7.84
N PHE A 151 -0.18 -13.60 7.96
CA PHE A 151 -0.05 -14.53 6.83
C PHE A 151 -1.25 -15.48 6.68
N ARG A 152 -2.41 -15.18 7.30
CA ARG A 152 -3.62 -16.01 7.11
C ARG A 152 -3.92 -16.25 5.63
N PRO A 153 -4.50 -17.40 5.27
CA PRO A 153 -4.73 -17.76 3.87
C PRO A 153 -5.42 -16.67 3.05
N SER A 154 -6.41 -15.99 3.62
CA SER A 154 -7.17 -14.94 2.92
C SER A 154 -6.36 -13.71 2.53
N VAL A 155 -5.25 -13.40 3.21
CA VAL A 155 -4.38 -12.25 2.88
C VAL A 155 -3.23 -12.62 1.94
N GLN A 156 -2.92 -13.90 1.78
CA GLN A 156 -1.77 -14.32 0.98
C GLN A 156 -1.84 -13.89 -0.49
N PRO A 157 -2.99 -13.95 -1.19
CA PRO A 157 -3.09 -13.43 -2.55
C PRO A 157 -2.72 -11.95 -2.67
N PHE A 158 -3.07 -11.14 -1.68
CA PHE A 158 -2.67 -9.74 -1.61
C PHE A 158 -1.15 -9.59 -1.42
N LEU A 159 -0.55 -10.34 -0.49
CA LEU A 159 0.89 -10.30 -0.23
C LEU A 159 1.68 -10.76 -1.46
N ILE A 160 1.26 -11.84 -2.12
CA ILE A 160 1.86 -12.32 -3.38
C ILE A 160 1.86 -11.21 -4.42
N SER A 161 0.72 -10.53 -4.61
CA SER A 161 0.63 -9.45 -5.59
C SER A 161 1.50 -8.25 -5.21
N CYS A 162 1.64 -7.92 -3.92
CA CYS A 162 2.48 -6.85 -3.41
C CYS A 162 3.98 -7.14 -3.62
N MET A 163 4.40 -8.38 -3.34
CA MET A 163 5.80 -8.80 -3.43
C MET A 163 6.35 -8.88 -4.86
N ARG A 164 5.52 -8.69 -5.89
CA ARG A 164 5.97 -8.57 -7.27
C ARG A 164 6.58 -7.21 -7.61
N TYR A 165 6.35 -6.21 -6.78
CA TYR A 165 6.81 -4.85 -7.04
C TYR A 165 8.19 -4.60 -6.43
N GLU A 166 9.10 -4.11 -7.28
CA GLU A 166 10.43 -3.65 -6.90
C GLU A 166 10.45 -2.11 -6.91
N PRO A 167 10.45 -1.45 -5.75
CA PRO A 167 10.29 0.01 -5.71
C PRO A 167 11.48 0.81 -6.27
N ALA A 168 12.63 0.16 -6.46
CA ALA A 168 13.85 0.80 -7.00
C ALA A 168 14.01 0.63 -8.52
N GLU A 169 13.15 -0.14 -9.18
CA GLU A 169 13.12 -0.35 -10.64
C GLU A 169 11.98 0.43 -11.29
#